data_1b1582b831ce40dd713420501134e079
#
_entry.id   1b1582b831ce40dd713420501134e079
#
_cell.length_a   1.000
_cell.length_b   1.000
_cell.length_c   1.000
_cell.angle_alpha   90.00
_cell.angle_beta   90.00
_cell.angle_gamma   90.00
#
_symmetry.space_group_name_H-M   'P 1'
#
loop_
_entity.id
_entity.type
_entity.pdbx_description
1 polymer ?
#
loop_
_entity_poly.entity_id
_entity_poly.type
_entity_poly.pdbx_seq_one_letter_code
_entity_poly.pdbx_strand_id
1 'polypeptide(L)'
;MKVSDFDFYLPEELIAQHPLEKRDTSRLMVLNKETGEIEHKRFYDIIDYLDKGDTLVLNNTRVLPARLIGEKEHTGGKIEFLLLKRLEGDKIGRAHV
;
A
#
# COMPACT_ATOMS: atom_id res chain seq x y z
N MET A 1 -11.24 2.98 20.86
CA MET A 1 -9.97 2.97 20.14
C MET A 1 -9.58 4.40 19.79
N LYS A 2 -8.44 4.87 20.20
CA LYS A 2 -7.92 6.22 19.87
C LYS A 2 -6.86 6.08 18.79
N VAL A 3 -6.63 7.14 17.99
CA VAL A 3 -5.57 7.16 16.99
C VAL A 3 -4.20 6.91 17.62
N SER A 4 -3.98 7.45 18.83
CA SER A 4 -2.75 7.24 19.61
C SER A 4 -2.47 5.77 19.98
N ASP A 5 -3.46 4.89 19.96
CA ASP A 5 -3.27 3.47 20.24
C ASP A 5 -2.51 2.75 19.10
N PHE A 6 -2.39 3.43 17.94
CA PHE A 6 -1.68 2.96 16.75
C PHE A 6 -0.40 3.74 16.47
N ASP A 7 -0.02 4.65 17.40
CA ASP A 7 1.22 5.43 17.27
C ASP A 7 2.41 4.61 17.76
N PHE A 8 3.39 4.40 16.89
CA PHE A 8 4.61 3.67 17.20
C PHE A 8 5.78 4.21 16.36
N TYR A 9 6.98 4.02 16.85
CA TYR A 9 8.18 4.38 16.10
C TYR A 9 8.36 3.46 14.89
N LEU A 10 8.29 4.02 13.69
CA LEU A 10 8.53 3.32 12.44
C LEU A 10 9.79 3.90 11.78
N PRO A 11 10.93 3.18 11.82
CA PRO A 11 12.14 3.59 11.10
C PRO A 11 11.90 3.65 9.60
N GLU A 12 12.45 4.67 8.94
CA GLU A 12 12.23 4.90 7.50
C GLU A 12 12.75 3.73 6.64
N GLU A 13 13.84 3.08 7.06
CA GLU A 13 14.41 1.92 6.40
C GLU A 13 13.49 0.69 6.38
N LEU A 14 12.48 0.64 7.23
CA LEU A 14 11.48 -0.43 7.24
C LEU A 14 10.34 -0.19 6.25
N ILE A 15 10.30 0.99 5.63
CA ILE A 15 9.29 1.33 4.61
C ILE A 15 9.85 0.95 3.24
N ALA A 16 9.30 -0.10 2.65
CA ALA A 16 9.74 -0.57 1.34
C ALA A 16 9.51 0.50 0.26
N GLN A 17 10.54 0.82 -0.52
CA GLN A 17 10.48 1.78 -1.63
C GLN A 17 10.19 1.11 -2.97
N HIS A 18 10.45 -0.18 -3.08
CA HIS A 18 10.25 -0.97 -4.29
C HIS A 18 9.57 -2.29 -3.98
N PRO A 19 8.68 -2.77 -4.87
CA PRO A 19 8.10 -4.10 -4.73
C PRO A 19 9.16 -5.18 -4.97
N LEU A 20 8.91 -6.38 -4.46
CA LEU A 20 9.71 -7.55 -4.80
C LEU A 20 9.46 -7.94 -6.26
N GLU A 21 10.48 -8.50 -6.92
CA GLU A 21 10.38 -8.99 -8.30
C GLU A 21 9.27 -10.05 -8.43
N LYS A 22 9.21 -10.98 -7.46
CA LYS A 22 8.12 -11.95 -7.33
C LYS A 22 7.26 -11.60 -6.12
N ARG A 23 6.00 -11.26 -6.34
CA ARG A 23 5.09 -10.77 -5.30
C ARG A 23 4.79 -11.82 -4.23
N ASP A 24 4.74 -13.09 -4.60
CA ASP A 24 4.47 -14.24 -3.73
C ASP A 24 5.63 -14.56 -2.77
N THR A 25 6.80 -13.99 -3.00
CA THR A 25 7.94 -14.13 -2.09
C THR A 25 7.96 -13.09 -0.96
N SER A 26 6.95 -12.23 -0.88
CA SER A 26 6.83 -11.27 0.22
C SER A 26 6.74 -11.98 1.56
N ARG A 27 7.14 -11.28 2.63
CA ARG A 27 7.06 -11.81 3.99
C ARG A 27 5.61 -11.96 4.41
N LEU A 28 5.30 -13.08 5.05
CA LEU A 28 4.03 -13.36 5.68
C LEU A 28 4.24 -13.50 7.19
N MET A 29 3.47 -12.78 7.98
CA MET A 29 3.37 -12.98 9.41
C MET A 29 2.08 -13.75 9.70
N VAL A 30 2.21 -14.90 10.35
CA VAL A 30 1.08 -15.70 10.80
C VAL A 30 0.95 -15.49 12.29
N LEU A 31 -0.19 -15.00 12.74
CA LEU A 31 -0.49 -14.74 14.13
C LEU A 31 -1.61 -15.67 14.59
N ASN A 32 -1.33 -16.49 15.56
CA ASN A 32 -2.36 -17.27 16.26
C ASN A 32 -3.08 -16.33 17.24
N LYS A 33 -4.34 -16.03 16.97
CA LYS A 33 -5.14 -15.09 17.76
C LYS A 33 -5.45 -15.60 19.19
N GLU A 34 -5.38 -16.91 19.43
CA GLU A 34 -5.69 -17.50 20.72
C GLU A 34 -4.45 -17.58 21.62
N THR A 35 -3.31 -18.01 21.06
CA THR A 35 -2.06 -18.16 21.81
C THR A 35 -1.17 -16.93 21.74
N GLY A 36 -1.34 -16.07 20.73
CA GLY A 36 -0.47 -14.94 20.45
C GLY A 36 0.86 -15.32 19.79
N GLU A 37 1.05 -16.60 19.46
CA GLU A 37 2.26 -17.07 18.77
C GLU A 37 2.37 -16.46 17.37
N ILE A 38 3.60 -16.09 17.00
CA ILE A 38 3.92 -15.47 15.71
C ILE A 38 4.89 -16.37 14.96
N GLU A 39 4.54 -16.71 13.73
CA GLU A 39 5.42 -17.36 12.77
C GLU A 39 5.75 -16.43 11.61
N HIS A 40 6.96 -16.55 11.08
CA HIS A 40 7.41 -15.81 9.90
C HIS A 40 7.57 -16.76 8.72
N LYS A 41 6.80 -16.52 7.67
CA LYS A 41 6.70 -17.33 6.45
C LYS A 41 6.90 -16.46 5.19
N ARG A 42 6.68 -17.06 4.03
CA ARG A 42 6.54 -16.36 2.75
C ARG A 42 5.09 -16.41 2.29
N PHE A 43 4.66 -15.45 1.47
CA PHE A 43 3.27 -15.35 1.07
C PHE A 43 2.76 -16.60 0.33
N TYR A 44 3.61 -17.29 -0.42
CA TYR A 44 3.22 -18.55 -1.08
C TYR A 44 2.87 -19.67 -0.09
N ASP A 45 3.34 -19.59 1.17
CA ASP A 45 3.01 -20.56 2.23
C ASP A 45 1.56 -20.40 2.74
N ILE A 46 0.83 -19.35 2.29
CA ILE A 46 -0.57 -19.13 2.69
C ILE A 46 -1.47 -20.33 2.36
N ILE A 47 -1.07 -21.12 1.38
CA ILE A 47 -1.80 -22.32 0.96
C ILE A 47 -1.94 -23.31 2.12
N ASP A 48 -0.95 -23.38 3.00
CA ASP A 48 -0.93 -24.30 4.14
C ASP A 48 -1.94 -23.93 5.24
N TYR A 49 -2.53 -22.73 5.13
CA TYR A 49 -3.49 -22.18 6.09
C TYR A 49 -4.92 -22.10 5.53
N LEU A 50 -5.15 -22.65 4.34
CA LEU A 50 -6.44 -22.63 3.66
C LEU A 50 -6.95 -24.05 3.43
N ASP A 51 -8.17 -24.31 3.85
CA ASP A 51 -8.84 -25.59 3.68
C ASP A 51 -9.87 -25.55 2.53
N LYS A 52 -10.27 -26.73 2.10
CA LYS A 52 -11.33 -26.86 1.11
C LYS A 52 -12.65 -26.30 1.65
N GLY A 53 -13.15 -25.26 1.01
CA GLY A 53 -14.37 -24.57 1.40
C GLY A 53 -14.12 -23.16 1.94
N ASP A 54 -12.86 -22.80 2.20
CA ASP A 54 -12.51 -21.44 2.56
C ASP A 54 -12.70 -20.47 1.39
N THR A 55 -13.03 -19.24 1.72
CA THR A 55 -13.18 -18.17 0.73
C THR A 55 -12.15 -17.09 0.99
N LEU A 56 -11.20 -16.92 0.07
CA LEU A 56 -10.20 -15.87 0.13
C LEU A 56 -10.67 -14.66 -0.70
N VAL A 57 -10.96 -13.55 -0.01
CA VAL A 57 -11.36 -12.29 -0.67
C VAL A 57 -10.12 -11.44 -0.94
N LEU A 58 -9.88 -11.13 -2.21
CA LEU A 58 -8.74 -10.34 -2.66
C LEU A 58 -9.20 -9.06 -3.35
N ASN A 59 -8.34 -8.03 -3.31
CA ASN A 59 -8.53 -6.82 -4.09
C ASN A 59 -7.71 -6.90 -5.38
N ASN A 60 -8.37 -6.82 -6.53
CA ASN A 60 -7.73 -6.79 -7.84
C ASN A 60 -7.79 -5.39 -8.50
N THR A 61 -8.08 -4.37 -7.72
CA THR A 61 -8.11 -2.98 -8.17
C THR A 61 -6.72 -2.56 -8.68
N ARG A 62 -6.69 -1.96 -9.86
CA ARG A 62 -5.47 -1.34 -10.39
C ARG A 62 -5.44 0.12 -9.98
N VAL A 63 -4.34 0.51 -9.34
CA VAL A 63 -4.09 1.90 -8.99
C VAL A 63 -3.65 2.65 -10.25
N LEU A 64 -4.34 3.74 -10.58
CA LEU A 64 -3.89 4.65 -11.62
C LEU A 64 -2.74 5.52 -11.07
N PRO A 65 -1.69 5.80 -11.88
CA PRO A 65 -0.64 6.73 -11.48
C PRO A 65 -1.21 8.15 -11.42
N ALA A 66 -1.69 8.53 -10.24
CA ALA A 66 -2.39 9.80 -10.03
C ALA A 66 -1.48 10.93 -9.55
N ARG A 67 -0.21 10.64 -9.23
CA ARG A 67 0.78 11.60 -8.75
C ARG A 67 1.61 12.09 -9.92
N LEU A 68 1.48 13.39 -10.24
CA LEU A 68 2.25 14.06 -11.29
C LEU A 68 3.29 14.97 -10.65
N ILE A 69 4.51 14.88 -11.11
CA ILE A 69 5.62 15.73 -10.68
C ILE A 69 5.97 16.65 -11.84
N GLY A 70 6.04 17.94 -11.57
CA GLY A 70 6.39 18.95 -12.53
C GLY A 70 7.30 20.03 -11.92
N GLU A 71 7.67 20.99 -12.73
CA GLU A 71 8.46 22.15 -12.31
C GLU A 71 7.73 23.44 -12.66
N LYS A 72 7.92 24.46 -11.84
CA LYS A 72 7.40 25.81 -12.13
C LYS A 72 8.22 26.45 -13.26
N GLU A 73 7.54 26.93 -14.28
CA GLU A 73 8.16 27.48 -15.48
C GLU A 73 9.18 28.61 -15.19
N HIS A 74 8.91 29.47 -14.21
CA HIS A 74 9.76 30.65 -13.96
C HIS A 74 10.79 30.44 -12.83
N THR A 75 10.56 29.50 -11.91
CA THR A 75 11.40 29.37 -10.71
C THR A 75 12.11 28.03 -10.63
N GLY A 76 11.76 27.04 -11.48
CA GLY A 76 12.29 25.66 -11.41
C GLY A 76 11.90 24.89 -10.15
N GLY A 77 11.03 25.47 -9.32
CA GLY A 77 10.59 24.81 -8.10
C GLY A 77 9.75 23.57 -8.40
N LYS A 78 10.02 22.49 -7.70
CA LYS A 78 9.22 21.25 -7.84
C LYS A 78 7.78 21.48 -7.43
N ILE A 79 6.86 20.93 -8.19
CA ILE A 79 5.42 20.89 -7.90
C ILE A 79 4.95 19.44 -7.97
N GLU A 80 4.12 19.06 -7.04
CA GLU A 80 3.45 17.78 -7.03
C GLU A 80 1.94 17.97 -7.13
N PHE A 81 1.29 17.21 -8.00
CA PHE A 81 -0.16 17.22 -8.20
C PHE A 81 -0.69 15.82 -7.97
N LEU A 82 -1.74 15.70 -7.15
CA LEU A 82 -2.50 14.47 -6.99
C LEU A 82 -3.83 14.58 -7.73
N LEU A 83 -4.05 13.70 -8.71
CA LEU A 83 -5.30 13.64 -9.45
C LEU A 83 -6.34 12.91 -8.59
N LEU A 84 -7.44 13.57 -8.25
CA LEU A 84 -8.49 13.00 -7.40
C LEU A 84 -9.68 12.48 -8.20
N LYS A 85 -10.19 13.29 -9.11
CA LYS A 85 -11.41 12.98 -9.86
C LYS A 85 -11.40 13.67 -11.21
N ARG A 86 -11.83 12.94 -12.25
CA ARG A 86 -12.11 13.55 -13.54
C ARG A 86 -13.43 14.33 -13.46
N LEU A 87 -13.41 15.56 -13.85
CA LEU A 87 -14.58 16.43 -14.03
C LEU A 87 -14.98 16.43 -15.51
N GLU A 88 -15.90 17.31 -15.91
CA GLU A 88 -16.32 17.42 -17.30
C GLU A 88 -15.19 17.87 -18.23
N GLY A 89 -15.09 17.24 -19.40
CA GLY A 89 -14.08 17.50 -20.40
C GLY A 89 -12.66 17.20 -19.89
N ASP A 90 -11.74 18.12 -20.08
CA ASP A 90 -10.33 18.02 -19.69
C ASP A 90 -10.04 18.58 -18.28
N LYS A 91 -11.11 18.91 -17.54
CA LYS A 91 -10.96 19.39 -16.16
C LYS A 91 -10.74 18.24 -15.19
N ILE A 92 -9.82 18.42 -14.27
CA ILE A 92 -9.45 17.43 -13.25
C ILE A 92 -9.55 18.10 -11.88
N GLY A 93 -10.29 17.45 -10.96
CA GLY A 93 -10.21 17.79 -9.54
C GLY A 93 -8.86 17.39 -8.98
N ARG A 94 -8.18 18.30 -8.29
CA ARG A 94 -6.83 18.10 -7.74
C ARG A 94 -6.76 18.53 -6.28
N ALA A 95 -5.89 17.87 -5.53
CA ALA A 95 -5.31 18.41 -4.31
C ALA A 95 -3.87 18.84 -4.58
N HIS A 96 -3.50 19.96 -4.01
CA HIS A 96 -2.10 20.40 -3.97
C HIS A 96 -1.47 19.84 -2.70
N VAL A 97 -0.35 19.16 -2.81
CA VAL A 97 0.44 18.64 -1.70
C VAL A 97 1.70 19.48 -1.53
#